data_17582980a1f32e2a62684994eef4788a
#
_entry.id   17582980a1f32e2a62684994eef4788a
#
_cell.length_a   1.000
_cell.length_b   1.000
_cell.length_c   1.000
_cell.angle_alpha   90.00
_cell.angle_beta   90.00
_cell.angle_gamma   90.00
#
_symmetry.space_group_name_H-M   'P 1'
#
loop_
_entity.id
_entity.type
_entity.pdbx_description
1 polymer ?
#
loop_
_entity_poly.entity_id
_entity_poly.type
_entity_poly.pdbx_seq_one_letter_code
_entity_poly.pdbx_strand_id
1 'polypeptide(L)'
;MAENKGYIATTKFLIASPTKVRPVARLVSRKSCTEAMAILANMPQKGAKLISGTVKSAMSNALNQNKKLDEDMLYIKEIRIDEGPRLKRVWFRARGRADQLLRRMCHITVIVDEKAGK
;
A
#
# COMPACT_ATOMS: atom_id res chain seq x y z
N MET A 1 10.24 10.72 21.82
CA MET A 1 9.38 10.95 20.80
C MET A 1 9.81 10.43 19.48
N ALA A 2 9.09 9.51 19.03
CA ALA A 2 9.45 8.92 17.78
C ALA A 2 9.10 9.88 16.68
N GLU A 3 10.07 10.31 15.99
CA GLU A 3 9.80 11.12 14.93
C GLU A 3 9.64 10.32 13.72
N ASN A 4 8.54 10.41 13.11
CA ASN A 4 8.37 9.78 11.84
C ASN A 4 9.06 10.61 10.83
N LYS A 5 10.36 10.47 10.80
CA LYS A 5 11.10 11.11 9.76
C LYS A 5 10.86 10.30 8.53
N GLY A 6 10.14 10.81 7.62
CA GLY A 6 9.88 10.10 6.40
C GLY A 6 8.79 10.80 5.62
N TYR A 7 8.57 10.31 4.43
CA TYR A 7 7.58 10.88 3.54
C TYR A 7 6.45 9.88 3.42
N ILE A 8 5.24 10.35 3.64
CA ILE A 8 4.08 9.47 3.80
C ILE A 8 3.12 9.64 2.63
N ALA A 9 2.57 8.55 2.17
CA ALA A 9 1.43 8.57 1.25
C ALA A 9 0.42 7.54 1.73
N THR A 10 -0.84 7.91 1.67
CA THR A 10 -1.93 7.04 2.09
C THR A 10 -2.98 6.98 1.00
N THR A 11 -3.39 5.77 0.65
CA THR A 11 -4.52 5.57 -0.26
C THR A 11 -5.62 4.90 0.53
N LYS A 12 -6.77 5.55 0.59
CA LYS A 12 -7.88 5.07 1.41
C LYS A 12 -8.98 4.47 0.57
N PHE A 13 -9.76 3.61 1.17
CA PHE A 13 -10.99 3.05 0.58
C PHE A 13 -10.73 2.25 -0.69
N LEU A 14 -9.64 1.48 -0.67
CA LEU A 14 -9.37 0.57 -1.77
C LEU A 14 -10.20 -0.69 -1.61
N ILE A 15 -10.81 -1.14 -2.69
CA ILE A 15 -11.64 -2.33 -2.64
C ILE A 15 -10.75 -3.55 -2.79
N ALA A 16 -10.24 -4.02 -1.67
CA ALA A 16 -9.38 -5.19 -1.62
C ALA A 16 -9.37 -5.69 -0.19
N SER A 17 -9.20 -7.01 -0.03
CA SER A 17 -9.14 -7.60 1.29
C SER A 17 -7.76 -7.33 1.90
N PRO A 18 -7.69 -6.80 3.12
CA PRO A 18 -6.39 -6.57 3.76
C PRO A 18 -5.57 -7.85 3.89
N THR A 19 -6.24 -8.98 4.12
CA THR A 19 -5.57 -10.26 4.26
C THR A 19 -4.81 -10.65 3.00
N LYS A 20 -5.33 -10.28 1.82
CA LYS A 20 -4.69 -10.61 0.56
C LYS A 20 -3.62 -9.61 0.17
N VAL A 21 -3.68 -8.40 0.69
CA VAL A 21 -2.72 -7.34 0.37
C VAL A 21 -1.48 -7.42 1.26
N ARG A 22 -1.64 -7.83 2.52
CA ARG A 22 -0.53 -7.86 3.47
C ARG A 22 0.65 -8.71 3.04
N PRO A 23 0.47 -9.91 2.47
CA PRO A 23 1.63 -10.70 2.03
C PRO A 23 2.46 -9.98 0.98
N VAL A 24 1.80 -9.25 0.07
CA VAL A 24 2.52 -8.47 -0.95
C VAL A 24 3.31 -7.36 -0.29
N ALA A 25 2.72 -6.69 0.70
CA ALA A 25 3.41 -5.62 1.41
C ALA A 25 4.67 -6.13 2.10
N ARG A 26 4.60 -7.33 2.67
CA ARG A 26 5.75 -7.91 3.34
C ARG A 26 6.91 -8.16 2.41
N LEU A 27 6.63 -8.50 1.16
CA LEU A 27 7.67 -8.78 0.18
C LEU A 27 8.48 -7.56 -0.19
N VAL A 28 7.88 -6.38 -0.13
CA VAL A 28 8.56 -5.16 -0.55
C VAL A 28 8.94 -4.25 0.62
N SER A 29 8.58 -4.63 1.83
CA SER A 29 8.90 -3.84 3.00
C SER A 29 10.42 -3.76 3.19
N ARG A 30 10.90 -2.57 3.49
CA ARG A 30 12.31 -2.29 3.77
C ARG A 30 13.25 -2.44 2.57
N LYS A 31 12.69 -2.59 1.38
CA LYS A 31 13.50 -2.62 0.17
C LYS A 31 13.61 -1.22 -0.40
N SER A 32 14.60 -1.00 -1.27
CA SER A 32 14.70 0.28 -1.95
C SER A 32 13.46 0.47 -2.81
N CYS A 33 13.08 1.72 -3.03
CA CYS A 33 11.87 2.01 -3.80
C CYS A 33 11.97 1.51 -5.22
N THR A 34 13.14 1.65 -5.86
CA THR A 34 13.31 1.17 -7.23
C THR A 34 13.17 -0.35 -7.29
N GLU A 35 13.77 -1.06 -6.33
CA GLU A 35 13.67 -2.51 -6.28
C GLU A 35 12.23 -2.95 -6.01
N ALA A 36 11.57 -2.26 -5.09
CA ALA A 36 10.18 -2.57 -4.75
C ALA A 36 9.27 -2.38 -5.96
N MET A 37 9.46 -1.29 -6.70
CA MET A 37 8.64 -1.05 -7.89
C MET A 37 8.84 -2.13 -8.93
N ALA A 38 10.08 -2.59 -9.10
CA ALA A 38 10.36 -3.67 -10.04
C ALA A 38 9.69 -4.97 -9.63
N ILE A 39 9.73 -5.29 -8.34
CA ILE A 39 9.07 -6.49 -7.82
C ILE A 39 7.57 -6.41 -8.03
N LEU A 40 6.96 -5.27 -7.69
CA LEU A 40 5.52 -5.12 -7.79
C LEU A 40 5.04 -5.15 -9.24
N ALA A 41 5.84 -4.65 -10.17
CA ALA A 41 5.47 -4.65 -11.57
C ALA A 41 5.36 -6.05 -12.15
N ASN A 42 6.10 -7.02 -11.57
CA ASN A 42 6.10 -8.39 -12.06
C ASN A 42 5.12 -9.29 -11.33
N MET A 43 4.40 -8.78 -10.34
CA MET A 43 3.48 -9.59 -9.58
C MET A 43 2.07 -9.50 -10.17
N PRO A 44 1.37 -10.63 -10.30
CA PRO A 44 0.03 -10.63 -10.88
C PRO A 44 -1.06 -10.21 -9.89
N GLN A 45 -0.77 -10.17 -8.60
CA GLN A 45 -1.79 -9.91 -7.59
C GLN A 45 -2.32 -8.48 -7.72
N LYS A 46 -3.62 -8.33 -7.44
CA LYS A 46 -4.25 -7.02 -7.43
C LYS A 46 -3.60 -6.09 -6.40
N GLY A 47 -3.23 -6.66 -5.24
CA GLY A 47 -2.60 -5.88 -4.19
C GLY A 47 -1.30 -5.24 -4.63
N ALA A 48 -0.58 -5.90 -5.55
CA ALA A 48 0.68 -5.35 -6.04
C ALA A 48 0.47 -4.03 -6.77
N LYS A 49 -0.57 -3.94 -7.59
CA LYS A 49 -0.86 -2.69 -8.29
C LYS A 49 -1.26 -1.58 -7.34
N LEU A 50 -2.03 -1.92 -6.31
CA LEU A 50 -2.49 -0.93 -5.34
C LEU A 50 -1.31 -0.39 -4.53
N ILE A 51 -0.44 -1.29 -4.07
CA ILE A 51 0.74 -0.88 -3.32
C ILE A 51 1.69 -0.08 -4.19
N SER A 52 1.85 -0.49 -5.45
CA SER A 52 2.71 0.21 -6.39
C SER A 52 2.28 1.67 -6.55
N GLY A 53 0.97 1.91 -6.68
CA GLY A 53 0.47 3.27 -6.80
C GLY A 53 0.77 4.11 -5.57
N THR A 54 0.61 3.52 -4.38
CA THR A 54 0.86 4.24 -3.13
C THR A 54 2.36 4.50 -2.95
N VAL A 55 3.21 3.54 -3.29
CA VAL A 55 4.66 3.72 -3.21
C VAL A 55 5.10 4.83 -4.16
N LYS A 56 4.57 4.84 -5.36
CA LYS A 56 4.91 5.88 -6.33
C LYS A 56 4.50 7.25 -5.82
N SER A 57 3.34 7.34 -5.18
CA SER A 57 2.88 8.58 -4.59
C SER A 57 3.81 9.05 -3.48
N ALA A 58 4.25 8.12 -2.62
CA ALA A 58 5.17 8.45 -1.54
C ALA A 58 6.52 8.93 -2.08
N MET A 59 7.01 8.28 -3.13
CA MET A 59 8.25 8.71 -3.77
C MET A 59 8.11 10.12 -4.33
N SER A 60 7.00 10.41 -4.97
CA SER A 60 6.76 11.75 -5.51
C SER A 60 6.71 12.78 -4.41
N ASN A 61 6.08 12.45 -3.28
CA ASN A 61 6.02 13.36 -2.14
C ASN A 61 7.42 13.65 -1.62
N ALA A 62 8.26 12.62 -1.56
CA ALA A 62 9.62 12.79 -1.07
C ALA A 62 10.42 13.71 -1.99
N LEU A 63 10.33 13.49 -3.29
CA LEU A 63 11.07 14.29 -4.25
C LEU A 63 10.59 15.72 -4.30
N ASN A 64 9.30 15.94 -4.07
CA ASN A 64 8.76 17.29 -4.03
C ASN A 64 9.15 18.05 -2.79
N GLN A 65 9.25 17.36 -1.65
CA GLN A 65 9.60 18.00 -0.39
C GLN A 65 11.10 18.24 -0.27
N ASN A 66 11.90 17.37 -0.87
CA ASN A 66 13.34 17.51 -0.80
C ASN A 66 13.92 17.27 -2.19
N LYS A 67 14.19 18.33 -2.91
CA LYS A 67 14.65 18.25 -4.29
C LYS A 67 16.07 17.72 -4.44
N LYS A 68 16.78 17.59 -3.33
CA LYS A 68 18.12 17.03 -3.36
C LYS A 68 18.14 15.51 -3.40
N LEU A 69 16.97 14.88 -3.20
CA LEU A 69 16.88 13.43 -3.18
C LEU A 69 16.72 12.88 -4.59
N ASP A 70 17.29 11.71 -4.81
CA ASP A 70 17.06 10.91 -6.01
C ASP A 70 16.22 9.71 -5.64
N GLU A 71 15.55 9.12 -6.62
CA GLU A 71 14.76 7.94 -6.39
C GLU A 71 15.58 6.80 -5.82
N ASP A 72 16.84 6.70 -6.22
CA ASP A 72 17.73 5.64 -5.75
C ASP A 72 18.08 5.75 -4.29
N MET A 73 17.89 6.91 -3.71
CA MET A 73 18.20 7.14 -2.31
C MET A 73 17.06 6.77 -1.37
N LEU A 74 15.90 6.45 -1.90
CA LEU A 74 14.73 6.20 -1.10
C LEU A 74 14.55 4.72 -0.86
N TYR A 75 14.06 4.38 0.33
CA TYR A 75 13.68 3.02 0.64
C TYR A 75 12.34 3.02 1.38
N ILE A 76 11.67 1.90 1.35
CA ILE A 76 10.38 1.77 2.03
C ILE A 76 10.64 1.46 3.50
N LYS A 77 10.36 2.43 4.35
CA LYS A 77 10.57 2.27 5.77
C LYS A 77 9.48 1.42 6.39
N GLU A 78 8.25 1.64 5.98
CA GLU A 78 7.12 0.94 6.56
C GLU A 78 5.95 0.94 5.59
N ILE A 79 5.24 -0.17 5.51
CA ILE A 79 3.96 -0.25 4.80
C ILE A 79 2.94 -0.78 5.78
N ARG A 80 1.84 -0.05 5.94
CA ARG A 80 0.75 -0.48 6.80
C ARG A 80 -0.49 -0.71 5.97
N ILE A 81 -1.14 -1.84 6.21
CA ILE A 81 -2.39 -2.18 5.55
C ILE A 81 -3.45 -2.25 6.64
N ASP A 82 -4.31 -1.26 6.68
CA ASP A 82 -5.36 -1.17 7.68
C ASP A 82 -6.69 -1.57 7.07
N GLU A 83 -7.57 -2.13 7.91
CA GLU A 83 -8.91 -2.45 7.46
C GLU A 83 -9.73 -1.19 7.29
N GLY A 84 -10.47 -1.13 6.18
CA GLY A 84 -11.43 -0.07 5.97
C GLY A 84 -12.84 -0.53 6.25
N PRO A 85 -13.81 0.32 5.96
CA PRO A 85 -15.20 -0.08 6.14
C PRO A 85 -15.57 -1.20 5.19
N ARG A 86 -16.55 -1.98 5.57
CA ARG A 86 -17.03 -3.08 4.76
C ARG A 86 -18.35 -2.67 4.12
N LEU A 87 -18.43 -2.88 2.82
CA LEU A 87 -19.67 -2.63 2.10
C LEU A 87 -20.52 -3.90 2.16
N LYS A 88 -21.74 -3.75 2.63
CA LYS A 88 -22.64 -4.89 2.73
C LYS A 88 -23.46 -4.98 1.46
N ARG A 89 -23.52 -6.18 0.89
CA ARG A 89 -24.32 -6.45 -0.29
C ARG A 89 -25.17 -7.66 -0.01
N VAL A 90 -26.30 -7.73 -0.67
CA VAL A 90 -27.24 -8.82 -0.48
C VAL A 90 -27.19 -9.73 -1.71
N TRP A 91 -27.09 -11.01 -1.46
CA TRP A 91 -27.15 -12.01 -2.52
C TRP A 91 -28.38 -12.86 -2.28
N PHE A 92 -29.30 -12.82 -3.20
CA PHE A 92 -30.55 -13.59 -3.06
C PHE A 92 -30.28 -15.05 -3.41
N ARG A 93 -30.70 -15.91 -2.51
CA ARG A 93 -30.58 -17.35 -2.69
C ARG A 93 -31.94 -17.96 -2.93
N ALA A 94 -31.96 -19.28 -3.19
CA ALA A 94 -33.18 -20.00 -3.44
C ALA A 94 -34.13 -19.91 -2.23
N ARG A 95 -35.41 -20.00 -2.50
CA ARG A 95 -36.47 -20.02 -1.46
C ARG A 95 -36.58 -18.73 -0.67
N GLY A 96 -36.25 -17.61 -1.31
CA GLY A 96 -36.44 -16.33 -0.68
C GLY A 96 -35.37 -15.98 0.37
N ARG A 97 -34.36 -16.81 0.49
CA ARG A 97 -33.28 -16.49 1.43
C ARG A 97 -32.32 -15.47 0.82
N ALA A 98 -31.76 -14.66 1.68
CA ALA A 98 -30.79 -13.68 1.26
C ALA A 98 -29.54 -13.82 2.12
N ASP A 99 -28.40 -13.94 1.47
CA ASP A 99 -27.10 -13.96 2.16
C ASP A 99 -26.48 -12.60 2.09
N GLN A 100 -25.77 -12.25 3.14
CA GLN A 100 -25.08 -10.98 3.21
C GLN A 100 -23.63 -11.17 2.74
N LEU A 101 -23.24 -10.41 1.72
CA LEU A 101 -21.88 -10.43 1.24
C LEU A 101 -21.19 -9.16 1.72
N LEU A 102 -19.94 -9.31 2.14
CA LEU A 102 -19.15 -8.18 2.60
C LEU A 102 -18.06 -7.89 1.57
N ARG A 103 -18.06 -6.67 1.06
CA ARG A 103 -16.95 -6.20 0.24
C ARG A 103 -15.98 -5.49 1.15
N ARG A 104 -14.83 -6.09 1.30
CA ARG A 104 -13.83 -5.57 2.21
C ARG A 104 -13.01 -4.48 1.54
N MET A 105 -12.62 -3.51 2.32
CA MET A 105 -11.80 -2.41 1.85
C MET A 105 -10.58 -2.30 2.74
N CYS A 106 -9.56 -1.65 2.23
CA CYS A 106 -8.36 -1.42 3.03
C CYS A 106 -7.80 -0.04 2.75
N HIS A 107 -6.95 0.39 3.66
CA HIS A 107 -6.20 1.64 3.52
C HIS A 107 -4.72 1.27 3.51
N ILE A 108 -3.99 1.77 2.53
CA ILE A 108 -2.56 1.49 2.42
C ILE A 108 -1.79 2.76 2.78
N THR A 109 -0.90 2.65 3.75
CA THR A 109 -0.02 3.74 4.13
C THR A 109 1.41 3.31 3.89
N VAL A 110 2.15 4.09 3.11
CA VAL A 110 3.55 3.81 2.81
C VAL A 110 4.37 4.97 3.34
N ILE A 111 5.41 4.65 4.07
CA ILE A 111 6.37 5.62 4.57
C ILE A 111 7.71 5.31 3.91
N VAL A 112 8.25 6.26 3.17
CA VAL A 112 9.57 6.13 2.58
C VAL A 112 10.51 7.11 3.25
N ASP A 113 11.78 6.78 3.24
CA ASP A 113 12.79 7.61 3.87
C ASP A 113 14.06 7.49 3.03
N GLU A 114 14.99 8.40 3.25
CA GLU A 114 16.25 8.31 2.55
C GLU A 114 17.19 7.36 3.29
N LYS A 115 18.00 6.65 2.53
CA LYS A 115 18.95 5.73 3.13
C LYS A 115 20.01 6.51 3.89
N ALA A 116 20.35 6.00 5.07
CA ALA A 116 21.40 6.61 5.85
C ALA A 116 22.70 6.52 5.08
N GLY A 117 23.33 7.61 4.95
CA GLY A 117 24.53 7.88 4.25
C GLY A 117 25.51 6.80 3.98
N LYS A 118 25.16 5.88 3.20
CA LYS A 118 26.09 4.83 2.91
C LYS A 118 26.06 4.51 1.48
#